data_772ab806005bfc455136e0381ad69ba5
#
_entry.id   772ab806005bfc455136e0381ad69ba5
#
_cell.length_a   1.000
_cell.length_b   1.000
_cell.length_c   1.000
_cell.angle_alpha   90.00
_cell.angle_beta   90.00
_cell.angle_gamma   90.00
#
_symmetry.space_group_name_H-M   'P 1'
#
loop_
_entity.id
_entity.type
_entity.pdbx_description
1 polymer ?
#
loop_
_entity_poly.entity_id
_entity_poly.type
_entity_poly.pdbx_seq_one_letter_code
_entity_poly.pdbx_strand_id
1 'polypeptide(L)'
;MGPVRFALSCLLATGLVLGASAARAQPQTDAQVAQALFDEARELMDKHDYAHACPLLERSQKLDPGGGTLLNLAVCWEGAGKLARANAAFDQALTEAQHDGRQDRVQIAHEHLDALAPRLPRLRLSLRERLPGVVVQFDEFIEGAEVLGALTPVDPGAHHVRVSAQGRIPWEWSGNLAEGEKRELEVLLRPVPPPDPCILQPSSCEPPKPETEKKLATMSWVLGGTAVASLLASAITGGVALSAKSSFEANCIASRGYCNDPAQGQSDYDLMQGTAWVSTITLGVAVVAAIAAIAWPRAVVPKQTGAALVLRF
;
A
#
# COMPACT_ATOMS: atom_id res chain seq x y z
N MET A 1 -12.21 112.10 23.09
CA MET A 1 -13.52 111.54 22.82
C MET A 1 -13.27 110.23 22.12
N GLY A 2 -13.60 109.11 22.70
CA GLY A 2 -13.01 107.83 22.63
C GLY A 2 -13.20 107.03 21.35
N PRO A 3 -12.29 106.11 21.15
CA PRO A 3 -12.33 105.09 20.09
C PRO A 3 -12.83 103.72 20.63
N VAL A 4 -13.64 103.13 19.82
CA VAL A 4 -14.08 101.72 20.06
C VAL A 4 -13.06 100.76 19.42
N ARG A 5 -12.52 99.90 20.27
CA ARG A 5 -11.63 98.81 19.90
C ARG A 5 -12.47 97.59 19.52
N PHE A 6 -12.36 97.11 18.26
CA PHE A 6 -12.77 95.78 17.91
C PHE A 6 -11.55 94.86 17.81
N ALA A 7 -11.49 93.92 18.78
CA ALA A 7 -10.50 92.90 18.77
C ALA A 7 -10.99 91.75 17.88
N LEU A 8 -10.26 91.47 16.82
CA LEU A 8 -10.47 90.32 15.92
C LEU A 8 -9.58 89.16 16.39
N SER A 9 -10.21 88.25 17.08
CA SER A 9 -9.54 87.01 17.47
C SER A 9 -9.35 86.07 16.27
N CYS A 10 -8.09 85.95 15.86
CA CYS A 10 -7.69 84.97 14.84
C CYS A 10 -7.47 83.60 15.49
N LEU A 11 -8.41 82.71 15.33
CA LEU A 11 -8.30 81.30 15.70
C LEU A 11 -7.39 80.54 14.70
N LEU A 12 -6.15 80.31 15.11
CA LEU A 12 -5.20 79.41 14.46
C LEU A 12 -5.63 77.95 14.74
N ALA A 13 -6.38 77.36 13.81
CA ALA A 13 -6.60 75.96 13.80
C ALA A 13 -5.35 75.22 13.24
N THR A 14 -4.47 74.77 14.13
CA THR A 14 -3.36 73.88 13.79
C THR A 14 -3.92 72.49 13.52
N GLY A 15 -4.14 72.20 12.23
CA GLY A 15 -4.45 70.86 11.73
C GLY A 15 -3.24 69.97 11.87
N LEU A 16 -3.28 69.05 12.88
CA LEU A 16 -2.33 67.97 13.05
C LEU A 16 -2.60 66.93 11.97
N VAL A 17 -1.90 67.01 10.84
CA VAL A 17 -1.91 65.99 9.80
C VAL A 17 -1.11 64.80 10.34
N LEU A 18 -1.78 63.83 10.94
CA LEU A 18 -1.25 62.49 11.19
C LEU A 18 -0.95 61.83 9.82
N GLY A 19 0.25 62.02 9.32
CA GLY A 19 0.80 61.27 8.20
C GLY A 19 0.90 59.82 8.60
N ALA A 20 -0.12 59.02 8.35
CA ALA A 20 0.02 57.56 8.36
C ALA A 20 1.04 57.21 7.28
N SER A 21 2.30 57.04 7.68
CA SER A 21 3.32 56.41 6.87
C SER A 21 2.86 54.99 6.61
N ALA A 22 2.19 54.76 5.48
CA ALA A 22 1.99 53.41 4.98
C ALA A 22 3.39 52.81 4.80
N ALA A 23 3.84 52.02 5.75
CA ALA A 23 5.04 51.21 5.61
C ALA A 23 4.81 50.33 4.37
N ARG A 24 5.37 50.73 3.23
CA ARG A 24 5.47 49.85 2.08
C ARG A 24 6.38 48.73 2.51
N ALA A 25 5.80 47.53 2.66
CA ALA A 25 6.58 46.30 2.80
C ALA A 25 7.52 46.26 1.58
N GLN A 26 8.81 46.41 1.83
CA GLN A 26 9.80 46.22 0.78
C GLN A 26 9.74 44.75 0.36
N PRO A 27 9.79 44.45 -0.95
CA PRO A 27 9.89 43.05 -1.38
C PRO A 27 11.11 42.41 -0.72
N GLN A 28 10.90 41.34 0.00
CA GLN A 28 11.98 40.57 0.62
C GLN A 28 12.88 40.02 -0.48
N THR A 29 14.18 40.10 -0.27
CA THR A 29 15.15 39.43 -1.15
C THR A 29 15.15 37.92 -0.88
N ASP A 30 15.55 37.11 -1.88
CA ASP A 30 15.65 35.67 -1.73
C ASP A 30 16.51 35.28 -0.51
N ALA A 31 17.62 36.00 -0.27
CA ALA A 31 18.47 35.79 0.90
C ALA A 31 17.74 36.07 2.23
N GLN A 32 16.88 37.09 2.30
CA GLN A 32 16.10 37.36 3.51
C GLN A 32 15.04 36.29 3.77
N VAL A 33 14.40 35.80 2.70
CA VAL A 33 13.45 34.67 2.79
C VAL A 33 14.19 33.40 3.18
N ALA A 34 15.34 33.14 2.59
CA ALA A 34 16.17 31.97 2.92
C ALA A 34 16.58 31.97 4.40
N GLN A 35 17.02 33.12 4.92
CA GLN A 35 17.38 33.25 6.32
C GLN A 35 16.19 32.99 7.26
N ALA A 36 15.01 33.56 6.95
CA ALA A 36 13.81 33.33 7.76
C ALA A 36 13.41 31.83 7.79
N LEU A 37 13.47 31.16 6.63
CA LEU A 37 13.22 29.72 6.53
C LEU A 37 14.24 28.89 7.31
N PHE A 38 15.51 29.29 7.28
CA PHE A 38 16.58 28.64 8.04
C PHE A 38 16.35 28.77 9.53
N ASP A 39 16.01 29.96 10.04
CA ASP A 39 15.79 30.20 11.45
C ASP A 39 14.57 29.41 11.97
N GLU A 40 13.46 29.42 11.23
CA GLU A 40 12.27 28.62 11.53
C GLU A 40 12.59 27.11 11.57
N ALA A 41 13.35 26.64 10.58
CA ALA A 41 13.75 25.24 10.53
C ALA A 41 14.60 24.83 11.73
N ARG A 42 15.51 25.71 12.18
CA ARG A 42 16.34 25.48 13.38
C ARG A 42 15.49 25.30 14.62
N GLU A 43 14.48 26.15 14.81
CA GLU A 43 13.53 26.02 15.94
C GLU A 43 12.75 24.70 15.90
N LEU A 44 12.40 24.23 14.71
CA LEU A 44 11.73 22.93 14.54
C LEU A 44 12.68 21.77 14.82
N MET A 45 13.94 21.85 14.38
CA MET A 45 14.96 20.85 14.69
C MET A 45 15.21 20.71 16.19
N ASP A 46 15.25 21.81 16.93
CA ASP A 46 15.39 21.81 18.38
C ASP A 46 14.22 21.09 19.09
N LYS A 47 13.05 21.07 18.44
CA LYS A 47 11.86 20.33 18.87
C LYS A 47 11.80 18.90 18.31
N HIS A 48 12.81 18.46 17.56
CA HIS A 48 12.86 17.20 16.82
C HIS A 48 11.74 17.04 15.77
N ASP A 49 11.16 18.14 15.31
CA ASP A 49 10.16 18.15 14.23
C ASP A 49 10.84 18.21 12.85
N TYR A 50 11.55 17.14 12.53
CA TYR A 50 12.29 17.03 11.26
C TYR A 50 11.39 16.99 10.04
N ALA A 51 10.15 16.50 10.18
CA ALA A 51 9.18 16.42 9.08
C ALA A 51 8.85 17.80 8.51
N HIS A 52 8.78 18.84 9.36
CA HIS A 52 8.54 20.22 8.96
C HIS A 52 9.84 20.99 8.74
N ALA A 53 10.90 20.70 9.50
CA ALA A 53 12.16 21.42 9.42
C ALA A 53 12.90 21.20 8.09
N CYS A 54 13.06 19.94 7.65
CA CYS A 54 13.89 19.63 6.49
C CYS A 54 13.37 20.28 5.18
N PRO A 55 12.05 20.33 4.88
CA PRO A 55 11.55 21.05 3.72
C PRO A 55 11.85 22.56 3.74
N LEU A 56 11.89 23.17 4.92
CA LEU A 56 12.25 24.59 5.05
C LEU A 56 13.73 24.81 4.74
N LEU A 57 14.62 23.95 5.24
CA LEU A 57 16.04 23.99 4.90
C LEU A 57 16.31 23.72 3.43
N GLU A 58 15.59 22.79 2.80
CA GLU A 58 15.68 22.57 1.35
C GLU A 58 15.32 23.82 0.58
N ARG A 59 14.24 24.50 0.99
CA ARG A 59 13.80 25.74 0.36
C ARG A 59 14.79 26.87 0.61
N SER A 60 15.31 26.99 1.84
CA SER A 60 16.36 27.97 2.18
C SER A 60 17.59 27.76 1.29
N GLN A 61 18.09 26.53 1.19
CA GLN A 61 19.25 26.16 0.36
C GLN A 61 19.04 26.45 -1.14
N LYS A 62 17.79 26.31 -1.64
CA LYS A 62 17.48 26.65 -3.04
C LYS A 62 17.45 28.14 -3.30
N LEU A 63 17.02 28.96 -2.32
CA LEU A 63 16.93 30.41 -2.46
C LEU A 63 18.29 31.10 -2.29
N ASP A 64 19.07 30.63 -1.32
CA ASP A 64 20.40 31.16 -1.04
C ASP A 64 21.35 29.98 -0.66
N PRO A 65 22.00 29.37 -1.68
CA PRO A 65 22.89 28.25 -1.44
C PRO A 65 24.06 28.60 -0.53
N GLY A 66 24.26 27.78 0.51
CA GLY A 66 25.36 27.98 1.45
C GLY A 66 25.75 26.73 2.19
N GLY A 67 27.06 26.47 2.33
CA GLY A 67 27.57 25.28 3.03
C GLY A 67 27.14 25.14 4.48
N GLY A 68 26.72 26.25 5.13
CA GLY A 68 26.14 26.21 6.48
C GLY A 68 24.70 25.68 6.47
N THR A 69 23.88 26.13 5.54
CA THR A 69 22.51 25.65 5.34
C THR A 69 22.51 24.18 4.93
N LEU A 70 23.41 23.81 4.02
CA LEU A 70 23.57 22.43 3.55
C LEU A 70 23.95 21.49 4.69
N LEU A 71 24.87 21.91 5.57
CA LEU A 71 25.27 21.12 6.73
C LEU A 71 24.08 20.90 7.71
N ASN A 72 23.30 21.98 7.99
CA ASN A 72 22.10 21.84 8.79
C ASN A 72 21.03 20.95 8.15
N LEU A 73 20.88 21.00 6.82
CA LEU A 73 19.99 20.14 6.08
C LEU A 73 20.41 18.67 6.18
N ALA A 74 21.71 18.39 6.11
CA ALA A 74 22.25 17.05 6.31
C ALA A 74 21.92 16.50 7.70
N VAL A 75 22.14 17.31 8.76
CA VAL A 75 21.78 16.96 10.14
C VAL A 75 20.27 16.74 10.27
N CYS A 76 19.46 17.58 9.62
CA CYS A 76 18.02 17.42 9.61
C CYS A 76 17.58 16.06 9.01
N TRP A 77 18.11 15.70 7.86
CA TRP A 77 17.80 14.41 7.23
C TRP A 77 18.28 13.22 8.05
N GLU A 78 19.44 13.33 8.70
CA GLU A 78 19.92 12.31 9.64
C GLU A 78 18.94 12.11 10.79
N GLY A 79 18.48 13.21 11.42
CA GLY A 79 17.47 13.17 12.45
C GLY A 79 16.13 12.64 12.00
N ALA A 80 15.77 12.86 10.73
CA ALA A 80 14.57 12.31 10.08
C ALA A 80 14.70 10.81 9.70
N GLY A 81 15.88 10.19 9.90
CA GLY A 81 16.15 8.83 9.47
C GLY A 81 16.35 8.67 7.94
N LYS A 82 16.53 9.79 7.21
CA LYS A 82 16.80 9.81 5.77
C LYS A 82 18.31 9.72 5.51
N LEU A 83 18.87 8.54 5.82
CA LEU A 83 20.32 8.36 5.93
C LEU A 83 21.07 8.53 4.61
N ALA A 84 20.46 8.11 3.49
CA ALA A 84 21.08 8.28 2.17
C ALA A 84 21.13 9.75 1.76
N ARG A 85 20.05 10.50 2.01
CA ARG A 85 20.00 11.95 1.76
C ARG A 85 20.96 12.70 2.66
N ALA A 86 21.03 12.33 3.96
CA ALA A 86 21.98 12.90 4.90
C ALA A 86 23.43 12.66 4.44
N ASN A 87 23.77 11.42 4.06
CA ASN A 87 25.09 11.09 3.56
C ASN A 87 25.49 11.92 2.34
N ALA A 88 24.61 12.04 1.35
CA ALA A 88 24.87 12.85 0.16
C ALA A 88 25.05 14.34 0.48
N ALA A 89 24.25 14.89 1.40
CA ALA A 89 24.35 16.28 1.82
C ALA A 89 25.61 16.56 2.66
N PHE A 90 26.01 15.64 3.53
CA PHE A 90 27.28 15.77 4.26
C PHE A 90 28.50 15.69 3.31
N ASP A 91 28.47 14.81 2.31
CA ASP A 91 29.53 14.69 1.32
C ASP A 91 29.67 15.98 0.48
N GLN A 92 28.53 16.55 0.07
CA GLN A 92 28.52 17.85 -0.59
C GLN A 92 28.98 18.97 0.34
N ALA A 93 28.50 19.02 1.58
CA ALA A 93 28.91 20.03 2.57
C ALA A 93 30.41 19.95 2.88
N LEU A 94 30.96 18.73 2.93
CA LEU A 94 32.40 18.49 3.08
C LEU A 94 33.18 19.09 1.94
N THR A 95 32.75 18.83 0.71
CA THR A 95 33.39 19.36 -0.52
C THR A 95 33.37 20.90 -0.52
N GLU A 96 32.23 21.52 -0.22
CA GLU A 96 32.12 22.99 -0.13
C GLU A 96 32.98 23.56 1.00
N ALA A 97 32.97 22.93 2.20
CA ALA A 97 33.77 23.37 3.33
C ALA A 97 35.28 23.30 3.07
N GLN A 98 35.73 22.26 2.36
CA GLN A 98 37.14 22.13 1.92
C GLN A 98 37.53 23.24 0.95
N HIS A 99 36.65 23.53 -0.04
CA HIS A 99 36.86 24.61 -0.99
C HIS A 99 36.95 25.99 -0.30
N ASP A 100 36.09 26.22 0.69
CA ASP A 100 36.01 27.48 1.43
C ASP A 100 37.02 27.59 2.58
N GLY A 101 37.84 26.56 2.81
CA GLY A 101 38.82 26.50 3.89
C GLY A 101 38.21 26.43 5.32
N ARG A 102 36.93 26.01 5.43
CA ARG A 102 36.17 25.96 6.70
C ARG A 102 36.43 24.64 7.42
N GLN A 103 37.56 24.55 8.09
CA GLN A 103 37.99 23.34 8.81
C GLN A 103 37.01 22.90 9.91
N ASP A 104 36.32 23.84 10.56
CA ASP A 104 35.26 23.57 11.51
C ASP A 104 34.12 22.72 10.90
N ARG A 105 33.67 23.05 9.67
CA ARG A 105 32.64 22.31 8.95
C ARG A 105 33.16 20.99 8.36
N VAL A 106 34.41 20.98 7.91
CA VAL A 106 35.07 19.77 7.44
C VAL A 106 35.07 18.69 8.51
N GLN A 107 35.42 19.06 9.75
CA GLN A 107 35.42 18.11 10.86
C GLN A 107 34.03 17.58 11.17
N ILE A 108 33.02 18.46 11.28
CA ILE A 108 31.63 18.06 11.55
C ILE A 108 31.13 17.09 10.46
N ALA A 109 31.34 17.43 9.19
CA ALA A 109 30.89 16.57 8.08
C ALA A 109 31.55 15.19 8.11
N HIS A 110 32.86 15.11 8.40
CA HIS A 110 33.55 13.83 8.55
C HIS A 110 33.00 12.99 9.70
N GLU A 111 32.80 13.60 10.89
CA GLU A 111 32.25 12.88 12.05
C GLU A 111 30.90 12.25 11.74
N HIS A 112 30.00 13.00 11.07
CA HIS A 112 28.70 12.47 10.68
C HIS A 112 28.80 11.39 9.59
N LEU A 113 29.62 11.57 8.57
CA LEU A 113 29.85 10.57 7.51
C LEU A 113 30.37 9.24 8.09
N ASP A 114 31.33 9.30 9.01
CA ASP A 114 31.89 8.13 9.68
C ASP A 114 30.82 7.41 10.55
N ALA A 115 29.99 8.17 11.24
CA ALA A 115 28.89 7.64 12.04
C ALA A 115 27.77 7.02 11.17
N LEU A 116 27.49 7.59 9.99
CA LEU A 116 26.48 7.11 9.06
C LEU A 116 26.93 5.87 8.29
N ALA A 117 28.22 5.75 7.98
CA ALA A 117 28.76 4.71 7.10
C ALA A 117 28.31 3.27 7.47
N PRO A 118 28.33 2.82 8.75
CA PRO A 118 27.87 1.50 9.15
C PRO A 118 26.35 1.34 9.16
N ARG A 119 25.59 2.45 9.29
CA ARG A 119 24.14 2.47 9.37
C ARG A 119 23.46 2.54 8.00
N LEU A 120 24.17 2.98 6.98
CA LEU A 120 23.65 3.30 5.67
C LEU A 120 23.27 2.03 4.89
N PRO A 121 21.98 1.78 4.61
CA PRO A 121 21.59 0.67 3.75
C PRO A 121 22.14 0.85 2.33
N ARG A 122 22.44 -0.25 1.67
CA ARG A 122 22.98 -0.22 0.31
C ARG A 122 22.29 -1.26 -0.57
N LEU A 123 21.84 -0.84 -1.73
CA LEU A 123 21.18 -1.69 -2.70
C LEU A 123 22.02 -1.80 -3.97
N ARG A 124 22.18 -3.03 -4.49
CA ARG A 124 22.77 -3.28 -5.80
C ARG A 124 21.72 -3.90 -6.71
N LEU A 125 21.52 -3.31 -7.88
CA LEU A 125 20.69 -3.85 -8.94
C LEU A 125 21.58 -4.45 -10.00
N SER A 126 21.58 -5.78 -10.15
CA SER A 126 22.41 -6.50 -11.12
C SER A 126 21.57 -6.89 -12.32
N LEU A 127 21.91 -6.40 -13.51
CA LEU A 127 21.28 -6.77 -14.77
C LEU A 127 22.18 -7.75 -15.51
N ARG A 128 21.66 -8.94 -15.85
CA ARG A 128 22.44 -9.99 -16.54
C ARG A 128 22.88 -9.58 -17.95
N GLU A 129 22.03 -8.86 -18.65
CA GLU A 129 22.21 -8.48 -20.04
C GLU A 129 22.28 -6.96 -20.16
N ARG A 130 23.27 -6.43 -20.83
CA ARG A 130 23.34 -4.99 -21.14
C ARG A 130 22.30 -4.67 -22.22
N LEU A 131 21.27 -3.94 -21.84
CA LEU A 131 20.20 -3.50 -22.73
C LEU A 131 20.29 -1.99 -22.95
N PRO A 132 20.05 -1.50 -24.16
CA PRO A 132 19.96 -0.07 -24.41
C PRO A 132 18.67 0.50 -23.82
N GLY A 133 18.70 1.75 -23.38
CA GLY A 133 17.53 2.48 -22.93
C GLY A 133 16.89 1.92 -21.66
N VAL A 134 17.69 1.33 -20.76
CA VAL A 134 17.21 0.92 -19.44
C VAL A 134 16.90 2.14 -18.61
N VAL A 135 15.73 2.16 -18.00
CA VAL A 135 15.29 3.17 -17.05
C VAL A 135 15.05 2.47 -15.71
N VAL A 136 15.66 3.00 -14.67
CA VAL A 136 15.47 2.58 -13.28
C VAL A 136 14.62 3.63 -12.59
N GLN A 137 13.50 3.24 -12.05
CA GLN A 137 12.69 4.07 -11.16
C GLN A 137 12.87 3.53 -9.74
N PHE A 138 13.32 4.40 -8.85
CA PHE A 138 13.49 4.11 -7.45
C PHE A 138 12.53 5.02 -6.66
N ASP A 139 11.50 4.44 -6.07
CA ASP A 139 10.40 5.16 -5.44
C ASP A 139 9.79 6.20 -6.41
N GLU A 140 9.93 7.50 -6.10
CA GLU A 140 9.42 8.61 -6.91
C GLU A 140 10.47 9.15 -7.91
N PHE A 141 11.71 8.67 -7.85
CA PHE A 141 12.83 9.19 -8.64
C PHE A 141 13.13 8.31 -9.83
N ILE A 142 13.45 8.95 -10.94
CA ILE A 142 13.94 8.27 -12.13
C ILE A 142 15.47 8.42 -12.16
N GLU A 143 16.13 7.28 -12.10
CA GLU A 143 17.58 7.17 -12.15
C GLU A 143 18.01 6.62 -13.52
N GLY A 144 19.21 6.95 -13.94
CA GLY A 144 19.78 6.40 -15.16
C GLY A 144 20.28 4.96 -14.99
N ALA A 145 20.75 4.40 -16.09
CA ALA A 145 21.33 3.05 -16.08
C ALA A 145 22.65 2.94 -15.30
N GLU A 146 23.28 4.06 -14.93
CA GLU A 146 24.52 4.14 -14.16
C GLU A 146 24.41 3.56 -12.75
N VAL A 147 23.22 3.52 -12.17
CA VAL A 147 22.98 2.88 -10.85
C VAL A 147 23.02 1.36 -10.91
N LEU A 148 22.97 0.78 -12.12
CA LEU A 148 23.04 -0.67 -12.29
C LEU A 148 24.46 -1.17 -12.02
N GLY A 149 24.56 -2.19 -11.18
CA GLY A 149 25.84 -2.78 -10.75
C GLY A 149 26.56 -2.00 -9.65
N ALA A 150 26.18 -0.74 -9.40
CA ALA A 150 26.70 0.04 -8.29
C ALA A 150 26.05 -0.39 -6.97
N LEU A 151 26.78 -0.24 -5.86
CA LEU A 151 26.23 -0.40 -4.51
C LEU A 151 25.75 0.96 -4.03
N THR A 152 24.50 1.28 -4.34
CA THR A 152 23.92 2.60 -4.15
C THR A 152 23.37 2.74 -2.72
N PRO A 153 23.73 3.82 -2.00
CA PRO A 153 23.12 4.15 -0.72
C PRO A 153 21.63 4.43 -0.88
N VAL A 154 20.83 3.92 0.05
CA VAL A 154 19.37 4.14 0.10
C VAL A 154 18.93 4.46 1.52
N ASP A 155 17.78 5.07 1.70
CA ASP A 155 17.23 5.30 3.03
C ASP A 155 16.78 3.96 3.67
N PRO A 156 16.78 3.81 4.99
CA PRO A 156 16.11 2.68 5.61
C PRO A 156 14.59 2.79 5.43
N GLY A 157 13.90 1.66 5.32
CA GLY A 157 12.45 1.64 5.18
C GLY A 157 11.95 0.89 3.96
N ALA A 158 10.68 1.12 3.63
CA ALA A 158 10.02 0.51 2.49
C ALA A 158 10.40 1.21 1.18
N HIS A 159 10.74 0.39 0.18
CA HIS A 159 11.13 0.86 -1.15
C HIS A 159 10.41 0.10 -2.25
N HIS A 160 10.20 0.79 -3.35
CA HIS A 160 9.71 0.24 -4.60
C HIS A 160 10.69 0.54 -5.74
N VAL A 161 11.13 -0.50 -6.41
CA VAL A 161 12.06 -0.38 -7.54
C VAL A 161 11.40 -0.94 -8.78
N ARG A 162 11.40 -0.19 -9.86
CA ARG A 162 10.94 -0.61 -11.18
C ARG A 162 12.06 -0.41 -12.20
N VAL A 163 12.36 -1.47 -12.93
CA VAL A 163 13.33 -1.41 -14.02
C VAL A 163 12.63 -1.76 -15.32
N SER A 164 12.79 -0.93 -16.34
CA SER A 164 12.16 -1.09 -17.64
C SER A 164 13.13 -0.88 -18.77
N ALA A 165 12.88 -1.53 -19.92
CA ALA A 165 13.63 -1.32 -21.16
C ALA A 165 12.67 -1.53 -22.35
N GLN A 166 13.03 -0.98 -23.52
CA GLN A 166 12.20 -1.10 -24.71
C GLN A 166 12.05 -2.58 -25.14
N GLY A 167 10.83 -3.01 -25.43
CA GLY A 167 10.52 -4.38 -25.85
C GLY A 167 10.68 -5.43 -24.74
N ARG A 168 10.75 -5.02 -23.50
CA ARG A 168 10.86 -5.89 -22.33
C ARG A 168 9.69 -5.68 -21.37
N ILE A 169 9.32 -6.73 -20.66
CA ILE A 169 8.36 -6.67 -19.55
C ILE A 169 9.07 -6.00 -18.37
N PRO A 170 8.51 -4.93 -17.80
CA PRO A 170 9.10 -4.28 -16.63
C PRO A 170 9.28 -5.27 -15.47
N TRP A 171 10.39 -5.14 -14.77
CA TRP A 171 10.66 -5.85 -13.53
C TRP A 171 10.38 -4.91 -12.35
N GLU A 172 9.75 -5.42 -11.33
CA GLU A 172 9.39 -4.65 -10.14
C GLU A 172 9.77 -5.42 -8.87
N TRP A 173 10.19 -4.67 -7.88
CA TRP A 173 10.47 -5.18 -6.55
C TRP A 173 9.96 -4.20 -5.50
N SER A 174 9.37 -4.73 -4.43
CA SER A 174 9.01 -3.96 -3.24
C SER A 174 9.52 -4.68 -2.01
N GLY A 175 10.13 -3.93 -1.11
CA GLY A 175 10.69 -4.51 0.11
C GLY A 175 11.10 -3.46 1.11
N ASN A 176 11.47 -3.92 2.31
CA ASN A 176 11.98 -3.07 3.37
C ASN A 176 13.48 -3.31 3.55
N LEU A 177 14.24 -2.23 3.74
CA LEU A 177 15.68 -2.27 4.00
C LEU A 177 15.94 -1.77 5.41
N ALA A 178 16.66 -2.56 6.20
CA ALA A 178 17.07 -2.17 7.54
C ALA A 178 18.34 -1.31 7.50
N GLU A 179 18.60 -0.55 8.56
CA GLU A 179 19.87 0.18 8.71
C GLU A 179 21.06 -0.77 8.55
N GLY A 180 22.08 -0.34 7.78
CA GLY A 180 23.31 -1.10 7.50
C GLY A 180 23.13 -2.32 6.60
N GLU A 181 21.93 -2.61 6.14
CA GLU A 181 21.66 -3.75 5.27
C GLU A 181 22.28 -3.56 3.88
N LYS A 182 22.91 -4.64 3.38
CA LYS A 182 23.41 -4.71 2.00
C LYS A 182 22.59 -5.74 1.25
N ARG A 183 21.83 -5.30 0.24
CA ARG A 183 20.97 -6.18 -0.55
C ARG A 183 21.36 -6.14 -2.02
N GLU A 184 21.43 -7.31 -2.62
CA GLU A 184 21.63 -7.47 -4.07
C GLU A 184 20.35 -8.03 -4.68
N LEU A 185 19.86 -7.40 -5.73
CA LEU A 185 18.69 -7.81 -6.48
C LEU A 185 19.08 -8.10 -7.92
N GLU A 186 18.74 -9.28 -8.40
CA GLU A 186 18.95 -9.66 -9.79
C GLU A 186 17.74 -9.23 -10.61
N VAL A 187 17.96 -8.34 -11.57
CA VAL A 187 16.93 -7.81 -12.47
C VAL A 187 16.86 -8.69 -13.72
N LEU A 188 15.69 -9.30 -13.95
CA LEU A 188 15.43 -10.12 -15.12
C LEU A 188 14.37 -9.48 -16.01
N LEU A 189 14.79 -8.79 -17.06
CA LEU A 189 13.91 -8.17 -18.05
C LEU A 189 13.60 -9.18 -19.17
N ARG A 190 12.41 -9.82 -19.08
CA ARG A 190 11.97 -10.78 -20.10
C ARG A 190 11.50 -10.05 -21.34
N PRO A 191 11.75 -10.59 -22.54
CA PRO A 191 11.18 -10.03 -23.77
C PRO A 191 9.64 -10.07 -23.71
N VAL A 192 9.00 -9.05 -24.28
CA VAL A 192 7.56 -9.08 -24.49
C VAL A 192 7.28 -10.22 -25.47
N PRO A 193 6.40 -11.18 -25.13
CA PRO A 193 6.06 -12.24 -26.05
C PRO A 193 5.47 -11.63 -27.33
N PRO A 194 5.71 -12.25 -28.51
CA PRO A 194 5.05 -11.80 -29.70
C PRO A 194 3.54 -11.84 -29.52
N PRO A 195 2.80 -10.91 -30.12
CA PRO A 195 1.34 -10.95 -30.05
C PRO A 195 0.83 -12.31 -30.50
N ASP A 196 -0.14 -12.83 -29.76
CA ASP A 196 -0.74 -14.13 -30.08
C ASP A 196 -1.16 -14.13 -31.56
N PRO A 197 -0.71 -15.10 -32.37
CA PRO A 197 -1.12 -15.21 -33.75
C PRO A 197 -2.64 -15.16 -33.93
N CYS A 198 -3.38 -15.59 -32.93
CA CYS A 198 -4.84 -15.52 -32.90
C CYS A 198 -5.43 -14.12 -32.87
N ILE A 199 -4.67 -13.13 -32.29
CA ILE A 199 -5.07 -11.72 -32.29
C ILE A 199 -4.87 -11.12 -33.70
N LEU A 200 -3.80 -11.53 -34.38
CA LEU A 200 -3.47 -11.03 -35.72
C LEU A 200 -4.26 -11.67 -36.83
N GLN A 201 -4.65 -12.94 -36.68
CA GLN A 201 -5.45 -13.72 -37.65
C GLN A 201 -6.53 -14.55 -36.94
N PRO A 202 -7.65 -13.94 -36.54
CA PRO A 202 -8.72 -14.63 -35.82
C PRO A 202 -9.26 -15.88 -36.52
N SER A 203 -9.19 -15.91 -37.86
CA SER A 203 -9.66 -17.02 -38.66
C SER A 203 -8.78 -18.27 -38.63
N SER A 204 -7.54 -18.16 -38.15
CA SER A 204 -6.59 -19.28 -38.08
C SER A 204 -6.57 -20.00 -36.73
N CYS A 205 -7.33 -19.47 -35.75
CA CYS A 205 -7.38 -20.02 -34.42
C CYS A 205 -8.62 -20.86 -34.20
N GLU A 206 -8.45 -22.15 -34.26
CA GLU A 206 -9.47 -23.09 -33.78
C GLU A 206 -9.56 -22.89 -32.24
N PRO A 207 -10.75 -22.58 -31.69
CA PRO A 207 -10.88 -22.47 -30.25
C PRO A 207 -10.43 -23.79 -29.62
N PRO A 208 -9.65 -23.73 -28.50
CA PRO A 208 -9.22 -24.95 -27.83
C PRO A 208 -10.46 -25.80 -27.55
N LYS A 209 -10.49 -27.04 -28.11
CA LYS A 209 -11.58 -27.98 -27.87
C LYS A 209 -11.76 -28.09 -26.37
N PRO A 210 -12.96 -27.90 -25.83
CA PRO A 210 -13.19 -27.94 -24.39
C PRO A 210 -13.11 -29.39 -23.90
N GLU A 211 -11.87 -29.88 -23.69
CA GLU A 211 -11.66 -31.19 -23.03
C GLU A 211 -12.18 -31.21 -21.59
N THR A 212 -12.40 -30.05 -21.00
CA THR A 212 -12.87 -29.90 -19.62
C THR A 212 -14.40 -29.96 -19.48
N GLU A 213 -15.19 -29.68 -20.52
CA GLU A 213 -16.65 -29.68 -20.36
C GLU A 213 -17.23 -31.07 -20.04
N LYS A 214 -16.69 -32.15 -20.62
CA LYS A 214 -17.20 -33.50 -20.34
C LYS A 214 -16.94 -33.94 -18.89
N LYS A 215 -15.79 -33.59 -18.30
CA LYS A 215 -15.49 -33.95 -16.92
C LYS A 215 -16.29 -33.11 -15.92
N LEU A 216 -16.52 -31.85 -16.21
CA LEU A 216 -17.32 -30.93 -15.37
C LEU A 216 -18.81 -31.30 -15.39
N ALA A 217 -19.36 -31.65 -16.53
CA ALA A 217 -20.74 -32.08 -16.64
C ALA A 217 -20.97 -33.41 -15.88
N THR A 218 -20.05 -34.36 -15.97
CA THR A 218 -20.17 -35.65 -15.26
C THR A 218 -20.10 -35.47 -13.76
N MET A 219 -19.21 -34.61 -13.25
CA MET A 219 -19.05 -34.36 -11.82
C MET A 219 -20.25 -33.59 -11.23
N SER A 220 -20.85 -32.67 -12.00
CA SER A 220 -22.06 -31.96 -11.61
C SER A 220 -23.28 -32.91 -11.50
N TRP A 221 -23.40 -33.88 -12.38
CA TRP A 221 -24.46 -34.89 -12.31
C TRP A 221 -24.29 -35.83 -11.12
N VAL A 222 -23.04 -36.22 -10.77
CA VAL A 222 -22.75 -37.08 -9.61
C VAL A 222 -23.09 -36.34 -8.32
N LEU A 223 -22.68 -35.07 -8.17
CA LEU A 223 -22.96 -34.27 -6.98
C LEU A 223 -24.46 -33.93 -6.86
N GLY A 224 -25.13 -33.63 -7.98
CA GLY A 224 -26.57 -33.39 -7.98
C GLY A 224 -27.37 -34.66 -7.66
N GLY A 225 -26.97 -35.81 -8.20
CA GLY A 225 -27.58 -37.11 -7.93
C GLY A 225 -27.48 -37.51 -6.45
N THR A 226 -26.30 -37.31 -5.81
CA THR A 226 -26.10 -37.60 -4.39
C THR A 226 -26.95 -36.69 -3.48
N ALA A 227 -27.12 -35.45 -3.84
CA ALA A 227 -27.97 -34.52 -3.11
C ALA A 227 -29.45 -34.95 -3.12
N VAL A 228 -29.98 -35.32 -4.26
CA VAL A 228 -31.35 -35.79 -4.40
C VAL A 228 -31.57 -37.11 -3.65
N ALA A 229 -30.65 -38.07 -3.77
CA ALA A 229 -30.73 -39.35 -3.05
C ALA A 229 -30.71 -39.15 -1.54
N SER A 230 -29.87 -38.26 -1.02
CA SER A 230 -29.78 -37.93 0.39
C SER A 230 -31.05 -37.23 0.92
N LEU A 231 -31.68 -36.37 0.12
CA LEU A 231 -32.96 -35.74 0.48
C LEU A 231 -34.09 -36.76 0.58
N LEU A 232 -34.18 -37.70 -0.38
CA LEU A 232 -35.18 -38.76 -0.35
C LEU A 232 -34.98 -39.66 0.87
N ALA A 233 -33.75 -40.08 1.16
CA ALA A 233 -33.45 -40.87 2.36
C ALA A 233 -33.82 -40.13 3.62
N SER A 234 -33.54 -38.84 3.74
CA SER A 234 -33.91 -38.00 4.88
C SER A 234 -35.43 -37.89 5.05
N ALA A 235 -36.19 -37.76 3.98
CA ALA A 235 -37.66 -37.69 4.01
C ALA A 235 -38.26 -39.02 4.50
N ILE A 236 -37.76 -40.15 4.02
CA ILE A 236 -38.22 -41.49 4.42
C ILE A 236 -37.91 -41.73 5.93
N THR A 237 -36.66 -41.52 6.34
CA THR A 237 -36.26 -41.74 7.74
C THR A 237 -36.92 -40.76 8.70
N GLY A 238 -37.13 -39.52 8.28
CA GLY A 238 -37.88 -38.51 9.04
C GLY A 238 -39.35 -38.90 9.19
N GLY A 239 -39.98 -39.43 8.11
CA GLY A 239 -41.35 -39.94 8.17
C GLY A 239 -41.50 -41.14 9.14
N VAL A 240 -40.54 -42.06 9.17
CA VAL A 240 -40.54 -43.20 10.11
C VAL A 240 -40.38 -42.68 11.54
N ALA A 241 -39.48 -41.69 11.78
CA ALA A 241 -39.31 -41.11 13.13
C ALA A 241 -40.60 -40.42 13.64
N LEU A 242 -41.30 -39.73 12.77
CA LEU A 242 -42.58 -39.05 13.13
C LEU A 242 -43.69 -40.08 13.40
N SER A 243 -43.73 -41.15 12.63
CA SER A 243 -44.67 -42.27 12.86
C SER A 243 -44.38 -43.00 14.19
N ALA A 244 -43.11 -43.30 14.48
CA ALA A 244 -42.71 -43.89 15.76
C ALA A 244 -43.02 -42.98 16.96
N LYS A 245 -42.84 -41.66 16.77
CA LYS A 245 -43.21 -40.66 17.78
C LYS A 245 -44.69 -40.67 18.06
N SER A 246 -45.55 -40.69 17.05
CA SER A 246 -46.98 -40.73 17.21
C SER A 246 -47.46 -42.01 17.90
N SER A 247 -46.84 -43.15 17.57
CA SER A 247 -47.14 -44.43 18.25
C SER A 247 -46.69 -44.44 19.71
N PHE A 248 -45.53 -43.87 19.99
CA PHE A 248 -45.03 -43.70 21.36
C PHE A 248 -45.96 -42.81 22.19
N GLU A 249 -46.38 -41.66 21.68
CA GLU A 249 -47.25 -40.72 22.34
C GLU A 249 -48.66 -41.33 22.58
N ALA A 250 -49.12 -42.19 21.69
CA ALA A 250 -50.38 -42.90 21.84
C ALA A 250 -50.32 -43.99 22.92
N ASN A 251 -49.19 -44.64 23.09
CA ASN A 251 -48.97 -45.76 23.99
C ASN A 251 -48.46 -45.29 25.38
N CYS A 252 -47.69 -44.18 25.43
CA CYS A 252 -46.99 -43.74 26.64
C CYS A 252 -47.41 -42.32 27.05
N ILE A 253 -47.63 -42.13 28.37
CA ILE A 253 -47.84 -40.78 28.96
C ILE A 253 -46.53 -40.33 29.57
N ALA A 254 -45.75 -39.53 28.82
CA ALA A 254 -44.40 -39.09 29.19
C ALA A 254 -44.37 -38.35 30.54
N SER A 255 -45.41 -37.56 30.85
CA SER A 255 -45.51 -36.82 32.11
C SER A 255 -45.70 -37.70 33.38
N ARG A 256 -46.06 -38.99 33.20
CA ARG A 256 -46.29 -39.94 34.29
C ARG A 256 -45.33 -41.15 34.27
N GLY A 257 -44.46 -41.20 33.26
CA GLY A 257 -43.51 -42.33 33.11
C GLY A 257 -44.18 -43.70 32.90
N TYR A 258 -45.40 -43.73 32.35
CA TYR A 258 -46.21 -44.94 32.20
C TYR A 258 -46.54 -45.21 30.73
N CYS A 259 -46.34 -46.47 30.27
CA CYS A 259 -46.78 -46.97 28.97
C CYS A 259 -47.77 -48.11 29.17
N ASN A 260 -48.81 -48.16 28.31
CA ASN A 260 -49.79 -49.25 28.30
C ASN A 260 -49.11 -50.59 27.90
N ASP A 261 -48.17 -50.52 26.96
CA ASP A 261 -47.27 -51.62 26.59
C ASP A 261 -45.82 -51.13 26.69
N PRO A 262 -45.07 -51.48 27.74
CA PRO A 262 -43.69 -51.04 27.94
C PRO A 262 -42.73 -51.53 26.88
N ALA A 263 -42.92 -52.72 26.31
CA ALA A 263 -42.04 -53.30 25.29
C ALA A 263 -42.18 -52.56 23.95
N GLN A 264 -43.41 -52.23 23.58
CA GLN A 264 -43.69 -51.43 22.39
C GLN A 264 -43.26 -49.98 22.58
N GLY A 265 -43.45 -49.40 23.75
CA GLY A 265 -42.98 -48.06 24.07
C GLY A 265 -41.47 -47.91 23.94
N GLN A 266 -40.71 -48.90 24.41
CA GLN A 266 -39.24 -48.92 24.25
C GLN A 266 -38.83 -49.06 22.78
N SER A 267 -39.45 -49.95 22.01
CA SER A 267 -39.13 -50.16 20.60
C SER A 267 -39.46 -48.90 19.75
N ASP A 268 -40.57 -48.22 20.04
CA ASP A 268 -40.95 -46.96 19.35
C ASP A 268 -39.97 -45.85 19.69
N TYR A 269 -39.50 -45.76 20.95
CA TYR A 269 -38.50 -44.81 21.37
C TYR A 269 -37.15 -45.02 20.69
N ASP A 270 -36.66 -46.26 20.64
CA ASP A 270 -35.39 -46.59 20.00
C ASP A 270 -35.44 -46.35 18.49
N LEU A 271 -36.55 -46.70 17.84
CA LEU A 271 -36.79 -46.45 16.43
C LEU A 271 -36.86 -44.95 16.12
N MET A 272 -37.54 -44.16 16.94
CA MET A 272 -37.63 -42.71 16.85
C MET A 272 -36.23 -42.06 16.96
N GLN A 273 -35.45 -42.41 17.96
CA GLN A 273 -34.10 -41.86 18.15
C GLN A 273 -33.16 -42.29 17.02
N GLY A 274 -33.12 -43.55 16.66
CA GLY A 274 -32.25 -44.06 15.60
C GLY A 274 -32.54 -43.41 14.25
N THR A 275 -33.81 -43.34 13.87
CA THR A 275 -34.21 -42.72 12.56
C THR A 275 -34.07 -41.23 12.54
N ALA A 276 -34.23 -40.50 13.66
CA ALA A 276 -34.01 -39.06 13.77
C ALA A 276 -32.52 -38.70 13.53
N TRP A 277 -31.57 -39.45 14.12
CA TRP A 277 -30.15 -39.24 13.88
C TRP A 277 -29.77 -39.45 12.40
N VAL A 278 -30.27 -40.54 11.78
CA VAL A 278 -30.02 -40.84 10.35
C VAL A 278 -30.59 -39.74 9.48
N SER A 279 -31.80 -39.25 9.76
CA SER A 279 -32.43 -38.16 9.00
C SER A 279 -31.63 -36.87 9.10
N THR A 280 -31.10 -36.53 10.28
CA THR A 280 -30.29 -35.31 10.45
C THR A 280 -28.96 -35.40 9.72
N ILE A 281 -28.29 -36.54 9.77
CA ILE A 281 -27.00 -36.76 9.06
C ILE A 281 -27.24 -36.72 7.54
N THR A 282 -28.25 -37.39 7.03
CA THR A 282 -28.54 -37.41 5.58
C THR A 282 -28.96 -36.05 5.05
N LEU A 283 -29.69 -35.26 5.82
CA LEU A 283 -29.98 -33.86 5.47
C LEU A 283 -28.74 -32.99 5.40
N GLY A 284 -27.83 -33.14 6.38
CA GLY A 284 -26.53 -32.43 6.39
C GLY A 284 -25.70 -32.74 5.15
N VAL A 285 -25.60 -34.03 4.77
CA VAL A 285 -24.90 -34.45 3.53
C VAL A 285 -25.54 -33.83 2.29
N ALA A 286 -26.87 -33.80 2.20
CA ALA A 286 -27.59 -33.24 1.07
C ALA A 286 -27.31 -31.73 0.91
N VAL A 287 -27.28 -30.97 2.01
CA VAL A 287 -26.98 -29.53 2.01
C VAL A 287 -25.54 -29.26 1.56
N VAL A 288 -24.56 -30.01 2.09
CA VAL A 288 -23.15 -29.87 1.71
C VAL A 288 -22.96 -30.22 0.23
N ALA A 289 -23.57 -31.29 -0.26
CA ALA A 289 -23.49 -31.68 -1.67
C ALA A 289 -24.14 -30.64 -2.61
N ALA A 290 -25.25 -30.05 -2.21
CA ALA A 290 -25.92 -28.97 -2.97
C ALA A 290 -25.05 -27.70 -3.02
N ILE A 291 -24.46 -27.28 -1.93
CA ILE A 291 -23.54 -26.14 -1.87
C ILE A 291 -22.32 -26.40 -2.76
N ALA A 292 -21.73 -27.61 -2.70
CA ALA A 292 -20.61 -27.97 -3.53
C ALA A 292 -20.98 -27.98 -5.03
N ALA A 293 -22.16 -28.47 -5.40
CA ALA A 293 -22.64 -28.45 -6.78
C ALA A 293 -22.86 -27.04 -7.35
N ILE A 294 -23.28 -26.08 -6.48
CA ILE A 294 -23.48 -24.67 -6.88
C ILE A 294 -22.16 -23.91 -6.91
N ALA A 295 -21.24 -24.16 -5.99
CA ALA A 295 -19.99 -23.44 -5.85
C ALA A 295 -18.88 -23.94 -6.80
N TRP A 296 -18.89 -25.22 -7.13
CA TRP A 296 -17.84 -25.88 -7.92
C TRP A 296 -17.59 -25.26 -9.30
N PRO A 297 -18.61 -24.95 -10.13
CA PRO A 297 -18.37 -24.33 -11.42
C PRO A 297 -17.70 -22.96 -11.35
N ARG A 298 -17.89 -22.22 -10.24
CA ARG A 298 -17.28 -20.90 -10.03
C ARG A 298 -15.84 -20.97 -9.55
N ALA A 299 -15.46 -22.03 -8.88
CA ALA A 299 -14.09 -22.20 -8.34
C ALA A 299 -13.10 -22.74 -9.38
N VAL A 300 -13.60 -23.43 -10.44
CA VAL A 300 -12.77 -24.14 -11.44
C VAL A 300 -12.64 -23.35 -12.75
N VAL A 301 -13.43 -22.29 -12.97
CA VAL A 301 -13.24 -21.41 -14.14
C VAL A 301 -12.00 -20.56 -13.86
N PRO A 302 -10.83 -20.78 -14.49
CA PRO A 302 -9.73 -19.86 -14.40
C PRO A 302 -10.25 -18.51 -14.91
N LYS A 303 -10.12 -17.47 -14.10
CA LYS A 303 -10.42 -16.10 -14.49
C LYS A 303 -9.58 -15.81 -15.74
N GLN A 304 -10.19 -15.84 -16.92
CA GLN A 304 -9.55 -15.33 -18.13
C GLN A 304 -9.34 -13.82 -17.89
N THR A 305 -8.19 -13.46 -17.33
CA THR A 305 -7.66 -12.11 -17.35
C THR A 305 -7.23 -11.81 -18.79
N GLY A 306 -8.15 -11.29 -19.58
CA GLY A 306 -7.86 -11.03 -20.99
C GLY A 306 -9.04 -10.48 -21.79
N ALA A 307 -9.92 -9.67 -21.17
CA ALA A 307 -10.73 -8.72 -21.93
C ALA A 307 -10.06 -7.36 -21.89
N ALA A 308 -9.09 -7.12 -22.77
CA ALA A 308 -8.64 -5.77 -23.08
C ALA A 308 -9.82 -5.04 -23.73
N LEU A 309 -10.40 -4.11 -23.01
CA LEU A 309 -11.35 -3.13 -23.52
C LEU A 309 -10.58 -2.21 -24.47
N VAL A 310 -10.63 -2.50 -25.76
CA VAL A 310 -10.13 -1.57 -26.79
C VAL A 310 -11.14 -0.44 -26.90
N LEU A 311 -10.90 0.64 -26.15
CA LEU A 311 -11.51 1.93 -26.42
C LEU A 311 -10.88 2.48 -27.71
N ARG A 312 -11.65 2.46 -28.82
CA ARG A 312 -11.38 3.27 -30.01
C ARG A 312 -11.79 4.70 -29.69
N PHE A 313 -10.81 5.62 -29.72
CA PHE A 313 -11.02 7.03 -29.98
C PHE A 313 -10.70 7.31 -31.44
#